data_adf03d38cc8fe6fe2f06d57b3ba7b0d5
#
_entry.id   adf03d38cc8fe6fe2f06d57b3ba7b0d5
#
_cell.length_a   1.000
_cell.length_b   1.000
_cell.length_c   1.000
_cell.angle_alpha   90.00
_cell.angle_beta   90.00
_cell.angle_gamma   90.00
#
_symmetry.space_group_name_H-M   'P 1'
#
loop_
_entity.id
_entity.type
_entity.pdbx_description
1 polymer ?
#
loop_
_entity_poly.entity_id
_entity_poly.type
_entity_poly.pdbx_seq_one_letter_code
_entity_poly.pdbx_strand_id
1 'polypeptide(L)'
;RDGYMDCPERERSPYLGDAANQISETFYSLDENSYEMTKKTILTLLGWVTTDNIIPLRSPSQTLNECPAQTLNFLTVVREYLLYTGDSQTVRKFYPLMINYLKLWEMGDDGCIVYRPGTFMWTDWGEGADDKLLQECWYYYALTSALDIADRLSIAGDTQFLEGRIQSIESGFDAKYKKAGGFSSGTSYDDRANALAVVCGLAGEEDYALVSQVLKMQEK
;
A
#
# COMPACT_ATOMS: atom_id res chain seq x y z
N ARG A 1 -20.37 13.07 -9.84
CA ARG A 1 -19.63 11.81 -10.09
C ARG A 1 -19.89 10.88 -8.91
N ASP A 2 -20.05 9.58 -9.20
CA ASP A 2 -20.44 8.62 -8.17
C ASP A 2 -19.25 7.78 -7.65
N GLY A 3 -18.03 8.06 -8.06
CA GLY A 3 -16.82 7.33 -7.65
C GLY A 3 -15.57 7.81 -8.35
N TYR A 4 -14.44 7.34 -7.88
CA TYR A 4 -13.14 7.50 -8.51
C TYR A 4 -13.03 6.66 -9.77
N MET A 5 -12.21 7.09 -10.72
CA MET A 5 -12.07 6.43 -12.02
C MET A 5 -10.67 6.71 -12.56
N ASP A 6 -10.00 5.70 -13.08
CA ASP A 6 -8.67 5.81 -13.67
C ASP A 6 -8.62 6.78 -14.85
N CYS A 7 -9.45 6.54 -15.84
CA CYS A 7 -9.53 7.40 -17.02
C CYS A 7 -10.96 7.51 -17.57
N PRO A 8 -11.32 8.60 -18.26
CA PRO A 8 -12.68 8.83 -18.73
C PRO A 8 -13.06 8.06 -20.00
N GLU A 9 -12.08 7.56 -20.75
CA GLU A 9 -12.31 7.05 -22.10
C GLU A 9 -12.01 5.56 -22.28
N ARG A 10 -10.92 5.04 -21.74
CA ARG A 10 -10.45 3.68 -21.99
C ARG A 10 -11.05 2.66 -21.02
N GLU A 11 -10.57 2.66 -19.77
CA GLU A 11 -10.91 1.60 -18.80
C GLU A 11 -12.16 1.92 -18.00
N ARG A 12 -12.39 3.18 -17.67
CA ARG A 12 -13.57 3.68 -16.96
C ARG A 12 -13.88 2.89 -15.69
N SER A 13 -12.84 2.58 -14.92
CA SER A 13 -12.92 1.68 -13.79
C SER A 13 -12.25 2.27 -12.54
N PRO A 14 -12.74 1.96 -11.34
CA PRO A 14 -12.14 2.39 -10.09
C PRO A 14 -10.96 1.48 -9.73
N TYR A 15 -9.84 1.60 -10.43
CA TYR A 15 -8.61 0.91 -10.07
C TYR A 15 -8.10 1.41 -8.72
N LEU A 16 -7.61 0.49 -7.89
CA LEU A 16 -7.24 0.83 -6.51
C LEU A 16 -6.05 1.77 -6.41
N GLY A 17 -5.04 1.63 -7.27
CA GLY A 17 -3.90 2.53 -7.30
C GLY A 17 -4.30 3.95 -7.67
N ASP A 18 -5.09 4.10 -8.76
CA ASP A 18 -5.62 5.40 -9.18
C ASP A 18 -6.53 6.01 -8.12
N ALA A 19 -7.42 5.19 -7.54
CA ALA A 19 -8.31 5.64 -6.48
C ALA A 19 -7.52 6.10 -5.24
N ALA A 20 -6.46 5.40 -4.87
CA ALA A 20 -5.62 5.78 -3.73
C ALA A 20 -5.01 7.18 -3.94
N ASN A 21 -4.39 7.43 -5.10
CA ASN A 21 -3.80 8.73 -5.42
C ASN A 21 -4.86 9.84 -5.45
N GLN A 22 -5.99 9.59 -6.14
CA GLN A 22 -7.10 10.57 -6.22
C GLN A 22 -7.70 10.87 -4.85
N ILE A 23 -7.83 9.88 -3.96
CA ILE A 23 -8.35 10.08 -2.60
C ILE A 23 -7.41 10.98 -1.81
N SER A 24 -6.11 10.72 -1.82
CA SER A 24 -5.13 11.54 -1.11
C SER A 24 -5.14 13.00 -1.61
N GLU A 25 -5.20 13.20 -2.93
CA GLU A 25 -5.33 14.55 -3.51
C GLU A 25 -6.64 15.25 -3.12
N THR A 26 -7.72 14.49 -3.01
CA THR A 26 -9.06 14.99 -2.68
C THR A 26 -9.09 15.68 -1.31
N PHE A 27 -8.37 15.15 -0.32
CA PHE A 27 -8.31 15.74 1.02
C PHE A 27 -7.71 17.17 1.04
N TYR A 28 -6.90 17.53 0.04
CA TYR A 28 -6.27 18.84 -0.07
C TYR A 28 -6.97 19.77 -1.07
N SER A 29 -7.66 19.21 -2.06
CA SER A 29 -8.14 19.96 -3.22
C SER A 29 -9.65 20.16 -3.27
N LEU A 30 -10.42 19.33 -2.56
CA LEU A 30 -11.88 19.36 -2.58
C LEU A 30 -12.45 19.57 -1.16
N ASP A 31 -13.75 19.77 -1.10
CA ASP A 31 -14.50 19.95 0.16
C ASP A 31 -14.98 18.62 0.76
N GLU A 32 -15.60 18.70 1.94
CA GLU A 32 -16.10 17.56 2.70
C GLU A 32 -17.09 16.67 1.94
N ASN A 33 -17.79 17.21 0.91
CA ASN A 33 -18.72 16.40 0.11
C ASN A 33 -18.00 15.28 -0.67
N SER A 34 -16.71 15.48 -0.95
CA SER A 34 -15.88 14.46 -1.60
C SER A 34 -15.61 13.24 -0.71
N TYR A 35 -15.70 13.38 0.61
CA TYR A 35 -15.45 12.30 1.55
C TYR A 35 -16.48 11.18 1.45
N GLU A 36 -17.72 11.50 1.06
CA GLU A 36 -18.76 10.49 0.79
C GLU A 36 -18.40 9.60 -0.40
N MET A 37 -17.68 10.13 -1.39
CA MET A 37 -17.18 9.34 -2.52
C MET A 37 -16.09 8.36 -2.08
N THR A 38 -15.18 8.80 -1.21
CA THR A 38 -14.17 7.94 -0.60
C THR A 38 -14.79 6.85 0.25
N LYS A 39 -15.74 7.20 1.12
CA LYS A 39 -16.52 6.26 1.93
C LYS A 39 -17.20 5.20 1.08
N LYS A 40 -17.86 5.61 0.01
CA LYS A 40 -18.51 4.69 -0.92
C LYS A 40 -17.51 3.73 -1.55
N THR A 41 -16.33 4.21 -1.94
CA THR A 41 -15.27 3.37 -2.50
C THR A 41 -14.82 2.31 -1.50
N ILE A 42 -14.52 2.70 -0.26
CA ILE A 42 -14.14 1.78 0.82
C ILE A 42 -15.23 0.73 1.07
N LEU A 43 -16.49 1.16 1.20
CA LEU A 43 -17.60 0.25 1.47
C LEU A 43 -17.93 -0.68 0.30
N THR A 44 -17.71 -0.23 -0.93
CA THR A 44 -17.93 -1.06 -2.12
C THR A 44 -17.02 -2.29 -2.11
N LEU A 45 -15.78 -2.15 -1.69
CA LEU A 45 -14.83 -3.27 -1.63
C LEU A 45 -15.29 -4.41 -0.73
N LEU A 46 -16.04 -4.12 0.35
CA LEU A 46 -16.58 -5.15 1.24
C LEU A 46 -17.49 -6.17 0.52
N GLY A 47 -18.16 -5.74 -0.55
CA GLY A 47 -19.04 -6.61 -1.33
C GLY A 47 -18.32 -7.37 -2.46
N TRP A 48 -17.03 -7.11 -2.69
CA TRP A 48 -16.27 -7.66 -3.82
C TRP A 48 -15.08 -8.50 -3.40
N VAL A 49 -14.76 -8.55 -2.11
CA VAL A 49 -13.71 -9.45 -1.62
C VAL A 49 -14.04 -10.91 -1.93
N THR A 50 -13.04 -11.68 -2.35
CA THR A 50 -13.22 -13.10 -2.64
C THR A 50 -13.28 -13.94 -1.36
N THR A 51 -13.72 -15.19 -1.47
CA THR A 51 -13.70 -16.16 -0.36
C THR A 51 -12.29 -16.39 0.21
N ASP A 52 -11.26 -16.18 -0.59
CA ASP A 52 -9.84 -16.31 -0.20
C ASP A 52 -9.25 -14.98 0.31
N ASN A 53 -10.09 -14.02 0.68
CA ASN A 53 -9.73 -12.69 1.18
C ASN A 53 -8.94 -11.82 0.19
N ILE A 54 -8.98 -12.12 -1.12
CA ILE A 54 -8.38 -11.27 -2.15
C ILE A 54 -9.24 -10.02 -2.32
N ILE A 55 -8.60 -8.86 -2.27
CA ILE A 55 -9.21 -7.58 -2.63
C ILE A 55 -8.95 -7.36 -4.12
N PRO A 56 -10.00 -7.32 -4.97
CA PRO A 56 -9.82 -7.13 -6.39
C PRO A 56 -9.21 -5.78 -6.73
N LEU A 57 -8.34 -5.76 -7.74
CA LEU A 57 -7.70 -4.56 -8.29
C LEU A 57 -8.67 -3.41 -8.58
N ARG A 58 -9.91 -3.75 -8.89
CA ARG A 58 -11.01 -2.80 -9.18
C ARG A 58 -12.35 -3.38 -8.75
N SER A 59 -13.27 -2.53 -8.31
CA SER A 59 -14.61 -2.94 -7.87
C SER A 59 -15.63 -1.83 -8.14
N PRO A 60 -16.71 -2.13 -8.85
CA PRO A 60 -17.16 -3.42 -9.37
C PRO A 60 -16.34 -3.93 -10.57
N SER A 61 -16.21 -5.25 -10.74
CA SER A 61 -15.47 -5.85 -11.85
C SER A 61 -16.04 -7.20 -12.26
N GLN A 62 -15.94 -7.52 -13.55
CA GLN A 62 -16.25 -8.86 -14.05
C GLN A 62 -15.11 -9.86 -13.79
N THR A 63 -13.90 -9.38 -13.55
CA THR A 63 -12.73 -10.18 -13.25
C THR A 63 -12.20 -9.81 -11.87
N LEU A 64 -11.88 -10.82 -11.07
CA LEU A 64 -11.36 -10.65 -9.71
C LEU A 64 -9.83 -10.70 -9.71
N ASN A 65 -9.21 -9.94 -10.60
CA ASN A 65 -7.76 -9.80 -10.65
C ASN A 65 -7.25 -9.08 -9.40
N GLU A 66 -6.11 -9.52 -8.89
CA GLU A 66 -5.38 -8.89 -7.80
C GLU A 66 -4.13 -8.17 -8.33
N CYS A 67 -3.88 -6.95 -7.86
CA CYS A 67 -2.60 -6.28 -7.98
C CYS A 67 -2.11 -5.91 -6.57
N PRO A 68 -1.21 -6.71 -5.99
CA PRO A 68 -0.81 -6.55 -4.58
C PRO A 68 -0.29 -5.15 -4.25
N ALA A 69 0.56 -4.57 -5.10
CA ALA A 69 1.11 -3.23 -4.86
C ALA A 69 0.01 -2.16 -4.78
N GLN A 70 -0.96 -2.16 -5.71
CA GLN A 70 -2.06 -1.20 -5.70
C GLN A 70 -3.02 -1.43 -4.53
N THR A 71 -3.28 -2.69 -4.19
CA THR A 71 -4.11 -3.00 -3.02
C THR A 71 -3.46 -2.52 -1.73
N LEU A 72 -2.17 -2.79 -1.53
CA LEU A 72 -1.43 -2.33 -0.36
C LEU A 72 -1.40 -0.81 -0.26
N ASN A 73 -1.17 -0.09 -1.37
CA ASN A 73 -1.29 1.37 -1.42
C ASN A 73 -2.69 1.83 -0.97
N PHE A 74 -3.76 1.21 -1.48
CA PHE A 74 -5.11 1.57 -1.08
C PHE A 74 -5.36 1.37 0.43
N LEU A 75 -4.76 0.35 1.06
CA LEU A 75 -4.90 0.13 2.49
C LEU A 75 -4.33 1.30 3.31
N THR A 76 -3.25 1.96 2.85
CA THR A 76 -2.69 3.14 3.55
C THR A 76 -3.65 4.32 3.53
N VAL A 77 -4.39 4.47 2.43
CA VAL A 77 -5.38 5.55 2.26
C VAL A 77 -6.60 5.40 3.17
N VAL A 78 -6.93 4.18 3.59
CA VAL A 78 -7.99 3.98 4.61
C VAL A 78 -7.62 4.63 5.94
N ARG A 79 -6.32 4.62 6.31
CA ARG A 79 -5.81 5.38 7.46
C ARG A 79 -5.94 6.89 7.23
N GLU A 80 -5.57 7.40 6.07
CA GLU A 80 -5.73 8.81 5.73
C GLU A 80 -7.19 9.24 5.84
N TYR A 81 -8.11 8.44 5.28
CA TYR A 81 -9.55 8.69 5.40
C TYR A 81 -9.98 8.83 6.86
N LEU A 82 -9.53 7.95 7.75
CA LEU A 82 -9.82 8.07 9.18
C LEU A 82 -9.30 9.40 9.77
N LEU A 83 -8.07 9.79 9.41
CA LEU A 83 -7.43 10.99 9.94
C LEU A 83 -8.15 12.27 9.50
N TYR A 84 -8.58 12.35 8.24
CA TYR A 84 -9.24 13.54 7.69
C TYR A 84 -10.71 13.64 8.08
N THR A 85 -11.42 12.52 8.20
CA THR A 85 -12.88 12.50 8.38
C THR A 85 -13.34 12.17 9.79
N GLY A 86 -12.54 11.44 10.57
CA GLY A 86 -12.94 10.87 11.85
C GLY A 86 -14.00 9.75 11.74
N ASP A 87 -14.35 9.28 10.52
CA ASP A 87 -15.37 8.24 10.32
C ASP A 87 -14.89 6.85 10.78
N SER A 88 -14.85 6.69 12.10
CA SER A 88 -14.48 5.44 12.73
C SER A 88 -15.42 4.28 12.39
N GLN A 89 -16.69 4.55 12.08
CA GLN A 89 -17.66 3.51 11.78
C GLN A 89 -17.35 2.81 10.46
N THR A 90 -17.04 3.57 9.41
CA THR A 90 -16.65 3.03 8.11
C THR A 90 -15.35 2.25 8.22
N VAL A 91 -14.34 2.81 8.89
CA VAL A 91 -13.04 2.16 9.03
C VAL A 91 -13.15 0.88 9.86
N ARG A 92 -13.92 0.85 10.94
CA ARG A 92 -14.17 -0.40 11.70
C ARG A 92 -14.82 -1.50 10.87
N LYS A 93 -15.66 -1.16 9.91
CA LYS A 93 -16.27 -2.16 9.00
C LYS A 93 -15.24 -2.72 8.02
N PHE A 94 -14.30 -1.90 7.56
CA PHE A 94 -13.28 -2.29 6.60
C PHE A 94 -12.08 -3.00 7.24
N TYR A 95 -11.73 -2.68 8.47
CA TYR A 95 -10.55 -3.16 9.18
C TYR A 95 -10.37 -4.70 9.15
N PRO A 96 -11.40 -5.53 9.41
CA PRO A 96 -11.25 -6.98 9.33
C PRO A 96 -10.81 -7.48 7.93
N LEU A 97 -11.30 -6.84 6.86
CA LEU A 97 -10.88 -7.15 5.50
C LEU A 97 -9.41 -6.79 5.27
N MET A 98 -8.98 -5.62 5.75
CA MET A 98 -7.59 -5.19 5.69
C MET A 98 -6.66 -6.20 6.38
N ILE A 99 -6.99 -6.64 7.59
CA ILE A 99 -6.22 -7.63 8.33
C ILE A 99 -6.18 -8.98 7.62
N ASN A 100 -7.32 -9.47 7.14
CA ASN A 100 -7.38 -10.74 6.42
C ASN A 100 -6.54 -10.71 5.16
N TYR A 101 -6.53 -9.60 4.43
CA TYR A 101 -5.68 -9.42 3.26
C TYR A 101 -4.19 -9.40 3.64
N LEU A 102 -3.79 -8.67 4.67
CA LEU A 102 -2.41 -8.63 5.15
C LEU A 102 -1.88 -10.00 5.61
N LYS A 103 -2.76 -10.87 6.11
CA LYS A 103 -2.41 -12.24 6.50
C LYS A 103 -2.12 -13.17 5.32
N LEU A 104 -2.36 -12.77 4.08
CA LEU A 104 -2.05 -13.56 2.89
C LEU A 104 -0.54 -13.62 2.56
N TRP A 105 0.27 -12.72 3.12
CA TRP A 105 1.71 -12.75 2.91
C TRP A 105 2.41 -13.75 3.82
N GLU A 106 3.32 -14.52 3.23
CA GLU A 106 4.26 -15.35 3.96
C GLU A 106 5.52 -14.54 4.32
N MET A 107 6.13 -14.88 5.47
CA MET A 107 7.42 -14.32 5.84
C MET A 107 8.52 -15.32 5.48
N GLY A 108 9.62 -14.80 4.92
CA GLY A 108 10.85 -15.56 4.71
C GLY A 108 11.67 -15.69 6.00
N ASP A 109 12.65 -16.60 5.99
CA ASP A 109 13.59 -16.80 7.10
C ASP A 109 14.49 -15.58 7.32
N ASP A 110 14.57 -14.68 6.33
CA ASP A 110 15.31 -13.42 6.36
C ASP A 110 14.55 -12.28 7.07
N GLY A 111 13.36 -12.56 7.59
CA GLY A 111 12.52 -11.59 8.30
C GLY A 111 11.67 -10.70 7.39
N CYS A 112 11.84 -10.79 6.09
CA CYS A 112 11.09 -10.03 5.09
C CYS A 112 10.00 -10.88 4.43
N ILE A 113 9.12 -10.26 3.65
CA ILE A 113 8.06 -11.00 2.95
C ILE A 113 8.61 -11.90 1.82
N VAL A 114 7.91 -12.99 1.58
CA VAL A 114 8.00 -13.73 0.32
C VAL A 114 7.21 -12.96 -0.73
N TYR A 115 7.86 -12.68 -1.88
CA TYR A 115 7.23 -11.93 -2.97
C TYR A 115 5.94 -12.61 -3.45
N ARG A 116 4.84 -11.83 -3.53
CA ARG A 116 3.52 -12.28 -3.93
C ARG A 116 3.11 -11.59 -5.24
N PRO A 117 3.16 -12.27 -6.40
CA PRO A 117 2.87 -11.64 -7.69
C PRO A 117 1.38 -11.31 -7.89
N GLY A 118 0.46 -11.93 -7.14
CA GLY A 118 -0.98 -11.83 -7.40
C GLY A 118 -1.36 -12.44 -8.76
N THR A 119 -2.44 -11.93 -9.36
CA THR A 119 -2.84 -12.26 -10.72
C THR A 119 -2.34 -11.26 -11.76
N PHE A 120 -1.93 -10.09 -11.31
CA PHE A 120 -1.41 -9.00 -12.11
C PHE A 120 -0.46 -8.15 -11.25
N MET A 121 0.72 -7.85 -11.76
CA MET A 121 1.66 -6.95 -11.10
C MET A 121 1.85 -5.70 -11.93
N TRP A 122 1.60 -4.55 -11.31
CA TRP A 122 1.74 -3.25 -11.94
C TRP A 122 2.21 -2.23 -10.92
N THR A 123 3.39 -1.68 -11.16
CA THR A 123 4.05 -0.70 -10.31
C THR A 123 4.28 0.63 -11.04
N ASP A 124 3.38 0.91 -11.99
CA ASP A 124 3.37 2.06 -12.88
C ASP A 124 4.34 1.97 -14.08
N TRP A 125 4.23 2.95 -14.98
CA TRP A 125 5.03 3.02 -16.19
C TRP A 125 6.52 3.24 -15.88
N GLY A 126 7.37 2.71 -16.75
CA GLY A 126 8.81 2.81 -16.67
C GLY A 126 9.50 1.45 -16.67
N GLU A 127 10.79 1.46 -17.01
CA GLU A 127 11.63 0.27 -16.97
C GLU A 127 12.30 0.11 -15.62
N GLY A 128 12.73 -1.09 -15.29
CA GLY A 128 13.59 -1.37 -14.15
C GLY A 128 12.91 -1.29 -12.78
N ALA A 129 11.58 -1.48 -12.71
CA ALA A 129 10.88 -1.56 -11.43
C ALA A 129 11.42 -2.70 -10.56
N ASP A 130 11.72 -2.40 -9.30
CA ASP A 130 12.06 -3.40 -8.29
C ASP A 130 10.80 -3.84 -7.54
N ASP A 131 10.00 -4.71 -8.19
CA ASP A 131 8.71 -5.16 -7.66
C ASP A 131 8.82 -5.80 -6.27
N LYS A 132 9.96 -6.43 -5.95
CA LYS A 132 10.15 -7.07 -4.65
C LYS A 132 10.35 -6.05 -3.55
N LEU A 133 11.20 -5.07 -3.79
CA LEU A 133 11.46 -3.99 -2.84
C LEU A 133 10.21 -3.10 -2.71
N LEU A 134 9.54 -2.76 -3.82
CA LEU A 134 8.29 -2.00 -3.79
C LEU A 134 7.21 -2.71 -2.98
N GLN A 135 7.06 -4.02 -3.17
CA GLN A 135 6.05 -4.77 -2.42
C GLN A 135 6.39 -4.87 -0.93
N GLU A 136 7.67 -5.03 -0.57
CA GLU A 136 8.11 -4.99 0.84
C GLU A 136 7.74 -3.67 1.50
N CYS A 137 8.09 -2.55 0.86
CA CYS A 137 7.80 -1.22 1.38
C CYS A 137 6.29 -0.95 1.49
N TRP A 138 5.50 -1.31 0.47
CA TRP A 138 4.05 -1.17 0.54
C TRP A 138 3.41 -2.05 1.62
N TYR A 139 3.90 -3.28 1.78
CA TYR A 139 3.40 -4.16 2.83
C TYR A 139 3.69 -3.62 4.22
N TYR A 140 4.92 -3.18 4.45
CA TYR A 140 5.31 -2.53 5.71
C TYR A 140 4.44 -1.29 5.99
N TYR A 141 4.24 -0.43 4.99
CA TYR A 141 3.41 0.77 5.14
C TYR A 141 1.94 0.44 5.42
N ALA A 142 1.41 -0.60 4.82
CA ALA A 142 0.05 -1.08 5.11
C ALA A 142 -0.07 -1.68 6.52
N LEU A 143 0.96 -2.39 7.02
CA LEU A 143 1.01 -2.90 8.40
C LEU A 143 1.01 -1.76 9.42
N THR A 144 1.89 -0.77 9.25
CA THR A 144 1.98 0.41 10.15
C THR A 144 0.69 1.24 10.11
N SER A 145 0.07 1.35 8.93
CA SER A 145 -1.25 1.99 8.79
C SER A 145 -2.36 1.24 9.51
N ALA A 146 -2.36 -0.11 9.43
CA ALA A 146 -3.32 -0.94 10.15
C ALA A 146 -3.13 -0.85 11.67
N LEU A 147 -1.89 -0.79 12.14
CA LEU A 147 -1.57 -0.63 13.55
C LEU A 147 -2.04 0.73 14.08
N ASP A 148 -1.78 1.83 13.37
CA ASP A 148 -2.26 3.17 13.75
C ASP A 148 -3.79 3.25 13.77
N ILE A 149 -4.48 2.59 12.83
CA ILE A 149 -5.95 2.45 12.88
C ILE A 149 -6.38 1.67 14.12
N ALA A 150 -5.73 0.56 14.44
CA ALA A 150 -6.06 -0.26 15.61
C ALA A 150 -5.93 0.54 16.91
N ASP A 151 -4.83 1.27 17.06
CA ASP A 151 -4.56 2.11 18.24
C ASP A 151 -5.61 3.21 18.39
N ARG A 152 -5.88 3.98 17.34
CA ARG A 152 -6.87 5.07 17.33
C ARG A 152 -8.28 4.58 17.62
N LEU A 153 -8.59 3.39 17.13
CA LEU A 153 -9.92 2.79 17.32
C LEU A 153 -9.99 1.82 18.52
N SER A 154 -8.91 1.65 19.28
CA SER A 154 -8.82 0.71 20.40
C SER A 154 -9.25 -0.72 20.00
N ILE A 155 -8.68 -1.23 18.91
CA ILE A 155 -8.87 -2.60 18.40
C ILE A 155 -7.65 -3.43 18.81
N ALA A 156 -7.81 -4.33 19.80
CA ALA A 156 -6.67 -5.05 20.38
C ALA A 156 -6.37 -6.43 19.73
N GLY A 157 -7.30 -7.00 18.96
CA GLY A 157 -7.25 -8.41 18.58
C GLY A 157 -6.10 -8.80 17.63
N ASP A 158 -5.60 -7.87 16.82
CA ASP A 158 -4.59 -8.14 15.78
C ASP A 158 -3.25 -7.45 16.03
N THR A 159 -3.10 -6.72 17.14
CA THR A 159 -1.90 -5.93 17.48
C THR A 159 -0.64 -6.79 17.47
N GLN A 160 -0.68 -7.96 18.11
CA GLN A 160 0.48 -8.87 18.15
C GLN A 160 0.92 -9.34 16.75
N PHE A 161 -0.03 -9.60 15.85
CA PHE A 161 0.27 -9.96 14.46
C PHE A 161 0.95 -8.80 13.73
N LEU A 162 0.41 -7.59 13.86
CA LEU A 162 0.94 -6.40 13.18
C LEU A 162 2.34 -6.04 13.69
N GLU A 163 2.51 -5.92 15.01
CA GLU A 163 3.80 -5.62 15.64
C GLU A 163 4.86 -6.67 15.32
N GLY A 164 4.50 -7.95 15.36
CA GLY A 164 5.42 -9.03 15.05
C GLY A 164 5.91 -8.99 13.60
N ARG A 165 5.03 -8.65 12.63
CA ARG A 165 5.41 -8.49 11.22
C ARG A 165 6.26 -7.25 11.00
N ILE A 166 5.90 -6.13 11.59
CA ILE A 166 6.65 -4.87 11.54
C ILE A 166 8.07 -5.09 12.06
N GLN A 167 8.22 -5.63 13.28
CA GLN A 167 9.52 -5.91 13.89
C GLN A 167 10.38 -6.87 13.06
N SER A 168 9.75 -7.89 12.47
CA SER A 168 10.46 -8.84 11.62
C SER A 168 11.05 -8.15 10.39
N ILE A 169 10.26 -7.32 9.70
CA ILE A 169 10.72 -6.58 8.52
C ILE A 169 11.82 -5.58 8.90
N GLU A 170 11.64 -4.78 9.94
CA GLU A 170 12.67 -3.83 10.42
C GLU A 170 14.00 -4.52 10.70
N SER A 171 13.95 -5.72 11.28
CA SER A 171 15.15 -6.50 11.60
C SER A 171 15.85 -7.07 10.36
N GLY A 172 15.11 -7.39 9.29
CA GLY A 172 15.65 -8.04 8.10
C GLY A 172 15.95 -7.11 6.93
N PHE A 173 15.32 -5.93 6.89
CA PHE A 173 15.30 -5.06 5.71
C PHE A 173 16.67 -4.64 5.22
N ASP A 174 17.50 -4.10 6.08
CA ASP A 174 18.86 -3.63 5.72
C ASP A 174 19.72 -4.78 5.20
N ALA A 175 19.69 -5.92 5.86
CA ALA A 175 20.48 -7.09 5.45
C ALA A 175 20.08 -7.58 4.05
N LYS A 176 18.79 -7.50 3.71
CA LYS A 176 18.25 -7.96 2.43
C LYS A 176 18.46 -6.95 1.31
N TYR A 177 18.13 -5.68 1.56
CA TYR A 177 17.96 -4.69 0.50
C TYR A 177 19.01 -3.60 0.44
N LYS A 178 19.70 -3.25 1.57
CA LYS A 178 20.68 -2.17 1.60
C LYS A 178 21.97 -2.56 0.90
N LYS A 179 22.36 -1.79 -0.10
CA LYS A 179 23.58 -1.95 -0.91
C LYS A 179 24.38 -0.66 -0.90
N ALA A 180 25.60 -0.70 -1.42
CA ALA A 180 26.50 0.45 -1.44
C ALA A 180 25.95 1.67 -2.23
N GLY A 181 25.03 1.45 -3.18
CA GLY A 181 24.48 2.51 -4.04
C GLY A 181 23.00 2.82 -3.80
N GLY A 182 22.34 2.20 -2.83
CA GLY A 182 20.91 2.35 -2.57
C GLY A 182 20.27 1.07 -2.05
N PHE A 183 18.95 1.04 -2.00
CA PHE A 183 18.20 -0.18 -1.70
C PHE A 183 17.82 -0.91 -2.98
N SER A 184 17.99 -2.24 -3.01
CA SER A 184 17.66 -3.06 -4.18
C SER A 184 17.51 -4.53 -3.80
N SER A 185 16.57 -5.22 -4.44
CA SER A 185 16.46 -6.69 -4.40
C SER A 185 17.41 -7.39 -5.38
N GLY A 186 18.04 -6.63 -6.29
CA GLY A 186 18.90 -7.12 -7.36
C GLY A 186 20.20 -6.33 -7.51
N THR A 187 20.53 -5.97 -8.75
CA THR A 187 21.76 -5.24 -9.12
C THR A 187 21.51 -3.82 -9.63
N SER A 188 20.28 -3.49 -10.02
CA SER A 188 19.83 -2.16 -10.43
C SER A 188 19.11 -1.47 -9.26
N TYR A 189 19.06 -0.15 -9.32
CA TYR A 189 18.37 0.67 -8.32
C TYR A 189 17.14 1.32 -8.96
N ASP A 190 15.98 1.12 -8.34
CA ASP A 190 14.71 1.75 -8.71
C ASP A 190 14.47 2.97 -7.82
N ASP A 191 14.31 4.14 -8.41
CA ASP A 191 14.07 5.41 -7.72
C ASP A 191 12.75 5.39 -6.93
N ARG A 192 11.70 4.79 -7.50
CA ARG A 192 10.38 4.65 -6.85
C ARG A 192 10.46 3.83 -5.58
N ALA A 193 11.15 2.68 -5.65
CA ALA A 193 11.32 1.79 -4.49
C ALA A 193 12.16 2.44 -3.39
N ASN A 194 13.22 3.16 -3.78
CA ASN A 194 14.07 3.89 -2.84
C ASN A 194 13.31 5.07 -2.19
N ALA A 195 12.53 5.83 -2.97
CA ALA A 195 11.68 6.88 -2.42
C ALA A 195 10.63 6.32 -1.46
N LEU A 196 9.99 5.19 -1.82
CA LEU A 196 8.99 4.53 -0.98
C LEU A 196 9.58 4.00 0.32
N ALA A 197 10.83 3.51 0.31
CA ALA A 197 11.51 3.07 1.53
C ALA A 197 11.66 4.21 2.54
N VAL A 198 11.90 5.45 2.07
CA VAL A 198 11.89 6.65 2.93
C VAL A 198 10.47 6.98 3.40
N VAL A 199 9.50 7.00 2.48
CA VAL A 199 8.12 7.38 2.79
C VAL A 199 7.47 6.44 3.81
N CYS A 200 7.73 5.14 3.72
CA CYS A 200 7.19 4.18 4.68
C CYS A 200 7.97 4.10 6.00
N GLY A 201 9.18 4.68 6.07
CA GLY A 201 10.01 4.74 7.28
C GLY A 201 10.99 3.59 7.44
N LEU A 202 11.18 2.72 6.44
CA LEU A 202 12.20 1.66 6.45
C LEU A 202 13.62 2.21 6.19
N ALA A 203 13.74 3.30 5.42
CA ALA A 203 14.99 4.06 5.27
C ALA A 203 14.92 5.31 6.15
N GLY A 204 15.80 5.39 7.15
CA GLY A 204 15.88 6.50 8.10
C GLY A 204 16.69 7.69 7.59
N GLU A 205 16.86 8.71 8.45
CA GLU A 205 17.64 9.92 8.12
C GLU A 205 19.07 9.62 7.70
N GLU A 206 19.67 8.57 8.26
CA GLU A 206 21.01 8.08 7.93
C GLU A 206 21.14 7.59 6.49
N ASP A 207 20.01 7.23 5.86
CA ASP A 207 19.96 6.71 4.49
C ASP A 207 19.59 7.77 3.43
N TYR A 208 19.18 8.97 3.84
CA TYR A 208 18.73 10.01 2.89
C TYR A 208 19.80 10.39 1.86
N ALA A 209 21.08 10.41 2.24
CA ALA A 209 22.15 10.67 1.31
C ALA A 209 22.29 9.56 0.26
N LEU A 210 22.12 8.30 0.69
CA LEU A 210 22.18 7.12 -0.17
C LEU A 210 21.00 7.11 -1.16
N VAL A 211 19.78 7.31 -0.68
CA VAL A 211 18.57 7.39 -1.52
C VAL A 211 18.65 8.56 -2.51
N SER A 212 19.13 9.74 -2.08
CA SER A 212 19.32 10.88 -2.96
C SER A 212 20.27 10.60 -4.14
N GLN A 213 21.24 9.71 -3.98
CA GLN A 213 22.10 9.31 -5.11
C GLN A 213 21.32 8.52 -6.15
N VAL A 214 20.42 7.60 -5.73
CA VAL A 214 19.57 6.82 -6.64
C VAL A 214 18.66 7.77 -7.45
N LEU A 215 17.98 8.71 -6.78
CA LEU A 215 17.09 9.66 -7.44
C LEU A 215 17.81 10.50 -8.51
N LYS A 216 19.05 10.93 -8.22
CA LYS A 216 19.88 11.68 -9.20
C LYS A 216 20.41 10.86 -10.38
N MET A 217 20.48 9.53 -10.25
CA MET A 217 20.90 8.67 -11.37
C MET A 217 19.86 8.60 -12.48
N GLN A 218 18.58 8.82 -12.16
CA GLN A 218 17.47 8.73 -13.09
C GLN A 218 17.22 10.05 -13.86
N GLU A 219 17.86 11.16 -13.47
CA GLU A 219 17.74 12.47 -14.15
C GLU A 219 18.52 12.53 -15.51
N LYS A 220 19.09 11.43 -15.99
CA LYS A 220 19.85 11.33 -17.23
C LYS A 220 19.10 10.52 -18.29
#